data_e8ae0181b4a9e83c89089495b3f2fc0b
#
_entry.id   e8ae0181b4a9e83c89089495b3f2fc0b
#
_cell.length_a   1.000
_cell.length_b   1.000
_cell.length_c   1.000
_cell.angle_alpha   90.00
_cell.angle_beta   90.00
_cell.angle_gamma   90.00
#
_symmetry.space_group_name_H-M   'P 1'
#
loop_
_entity.id
_entity.type
_entity.pdbx_description
1 polymer ?
#
loop_
_entity_poly.entity_id
_entity_poly.type
_entity_poly.pdbx_seq_one_letter_code
_entity_poly.pdbx_strand_id
1 'polypeptide(L)'
;MHNLKVLILGPSTFVSTLKELQIFLKFNLTLDRLNDNYKIIFFHTDTLKHKNLKDFINNKDSIKICVGNEKNMSNNYDSYLQLPTTLKDINDIVENTIAKIKFNKNSSIHLKDYVLNKNEKKLSKLQDFILLTEKEVQLLELFLNSNKSISKDNILSSVWNYSSEADTHTVETHIYRLRKKISDKFKDDKFILNNKDGYYL
;
A
#
# COMPACT_ATOMS: atom_id res chain seq x y z
N MET A 1 -21.40 -7.00 -7.88
CA MET A 1 -20.01 -6.88 -8.40
C MET A 1 -19.90 -6.76 -9.92
N HIS A 2 -21.00 -6.76 -10.67
CA HIS A 2 -20.99 -6.74 -12.16
C HIS A 2 -20.47 -5.44 -12.83
N ASN A 3 -19.98 -4.47 -12.09
CA ASN A 3 -19.53 -3.18 -12.66
C ASN A 3 -18.00 -3.00 -12.70
N LEU A 4 -17.23 -4.03 -12.31
CA LEU A 4 -15.77 -3.98 -12.36
C LEU A 4 -15.29 -4.30 -13.77
N LYS A 5 -14.68 -3.35 -14.46
CA LYS A 5 -14.04 -3.55 -15.76
C LYS A 5 -12.56 -3.86 -15.59
N VAL A 6 -12.10 -4.90 -16.26
CA VAL A 6 -10.71 -5.39 -16.27
C VAL A 6 -10.20 -5.39 -17.71
N LEU A 7 -9.15 -4.64 -17.98
CA LEU A 7 -8.45 -4.66 -19.27
C LEU A 7 -7.59 -5.93 -19.35
N ILE A 8 -7.75 -6.69 -20.45
CA ILE A 8 -6.96 -7.88 -20.70
C ILE A 8 -5.91 -7.60 -21.77
N LEU A 9 -4.67 -8.02 -21.49
CA LEU A 9 -3.55 -7.95 -22.44
C LEU A 9 -2.81 -9.29 -22.47
N GLY A 10 -2.55 -9.81 -23.64
CA GLY A 10 -1.84 -11.09 -23.79
C GLY A 10 -1.88 -11.65 -25.21
N PRO A 11 -1.32 -12.85 -25.40
CA PRO A 11 -1.46 -13.62 -26.64
C PRO A 11 -2.94 -13.85 -26.99
N SER A 12 -3.23 -14.05 -28.27
CA SER A 12 -4.59 -14.27 -28.75
C SER A 12 -5.31 -15.43 -28.07
N THR A 13 -4.59 -16.52 -27.82
CA THR A 13 -5.12 -17.71 -27.10
C THR A 13 -5.54 -17.37 -25.67
N PHE A 14 -4.71 -16.62 -24.93
CA PHE A 14 -5.04 -16.18 -23.58
C PHE A 14 -6.28 -15.29 -23.56
N VAL A 15 -6.37 -14.35 -24.49
CA VAL A 15 -7.50 -13.42 -24.60
C VAL A 15 -8.78 -14.16 -24.99
N SER A 16 -8.74 -15.08 -25.98
CA SER A 16 -9.92 -15.85 -26.41
C SER A 16 -10.45 -16.75 -25.30
N THR A 17 -9.56 -17.47 -24.61
CA THR A 17 -9.95 -18.32 -23.48
C THR A 17 -10.67 -17.52 -22.37
N LEU A 18 -10.15 -16.36 -21.99
CA LEU A 18 -10.83 -15.53 -20.99
C LEU A 18 -12.17 -14.99 -21.47
N LYS A 19 -12.31 -14.66 -22.77
CA LYS A 19 -13.59 -14.26 -23.34
C LYS A 19 -14.63 -15.39 -23.30
N GLU A 20 -14.25 -16.61 -23.62
CA GLU A 20 -15.14 -17.79 -23.54
C GLU A 20 -15.60 -18.03 -22.10
N LEU A 21 -14.70 -17.80 -21.14
CA LEU A 21 -14.98 -17.93 -19.70
C LEU A 21 -15.72 -16.74 -19.10
N GLN A 22 -16.03 -15.70 -19.87
CA GLN A 22 -16.56 -14.42 -19.34
C GLN A 22 -17.82 -14.57 -18.49
N ILE A 23 -18.71 -15.50 -18.83
CA ILE A 23 -19.96 -15.76 -18.09
C ILE A 23 -19.72 -16.26 -16.66
N PHE A 24 -18.54 -16.85 -16.40
CA PHE A 24 -18.14 -17.39 -15.11
C PHE A 24 -17.24 -16.43 -14.32
N LEU A 25 -16.81 -15.32 -14.93
CA LEU A 25 -15.99 -14.32 -14.27
C LEU A 25 -16.87 -13.36 -13.45
N LYS A 26 -16.39 -12.97 -12.29
CA LYS A 26 -17.07 -12.01 -11.40
C LYS A 26 -16.83 -10.55 -11.80
N PHE A 27 -16.23 -10.31 -12.94
CA PHE A 27 -15.88 -9.01 -13.51
C PHE A 27 -16.07 -8.96 -15.02
N ASN A 28 -16.18 -7.76 -15.57
CA ASN A 28 -16.35 -7.56 -17.00
C ASN A 28 -15.01 -7.37 -17.71
N LEU A 29 -14.80 -8.05 -18.81
CA LEU A 29 -13.60 -7.93 -19.63
C LEU A 29 -13.71 -6.76 -20.62
N THR A 30 -12.61 -6.05 -20.83
CA THR A 30 -12.46 -5.09 -21.92
C THR A 30 -11.12 -5.29 -22.63
N LEU A 31 -11.11 -5.00 -23.93
CA LEU A 31 -9.88 -4.95 -24.74
C LEU A 31 -9.56 -3.52 -25.19
N ASP A 32 -10.45 -2.59 -24.88
CA ASP A 32 -10.30 -1.20 -25.27
C ASP A 32 -9.31 -0.51 -24.34
N ARG A 33 -8.14 -0.19 -24.91
CA ARG A 33 -7.03 0.50 -24.22
C ARG A 33 -7.24 2.01 -24.16
N LEU A 34 -8.07 2.55 -25.07
CA LEU A 34 -8.30 4.00 -25.20
C LEU A 34 -9.32 4.50 -24.18
N ASN A 35 -10.21 3.63 -23.77
CA ASN A 35 -11.25 3.97 -22.82
C ASN A 35 -10.76 3.64 -21.40
N ASP A 36 -10.34 4.65 -20.63
CA ASP A 36 -9.79 4.53 -19.26
C ASP A 36 -10.83 4.08 -18.20
N ASN A 37 -11.93 3.43 -18.62
CA ASN A 37 -13.00 2.93 -17.76
C ASN A 37 -12.66 1.63 -17.01
N TYR A 38 -11.41 1.18 -17.02
CA TYR A 38 -10.96 -0.01 -16.28
C TYR A 38 -10.09 0.39 -15.08
N LYS A 39 -10.20 -0.37 -14.00
CA LYS A 39 -9.39 -0.19 -12.77
C LYS A 39 -8.25 -1.19 -12.66
N ILE A 40 -8.31 -2.26 -13.43
CA ILE A 40 -7.35 -3.38 -13.39
C ILE A 40 -6.84 -3.65 -14.79
N ILE A 41 -5.55 -3.90 -14.90
CA ILE A 41 -4.90 -4.49 -16.07
C ILE A 41 -4.50 -5.92 -15.70
N PHE A 42 -5.13 -6.91 -16.35
CA PHE A 42 -4.85 -8.33 -16.21
C PHE A 42 -4.06 -8.78 -17.43
N PHE A 43 -2.78 -9.07 -17.28
CA PHE A 43 -1.89 -9.25 -18.42
C PHE A 43 -1.01 -10.50 -18.32
N HIS A 44 -0.78 -11.14 -19.47
CA HIS A 44 0.14 -12.26 -19.58
C HIS A 44 1.59 -11.78 -19.63
N THR A 45 2.53 -12.56 -19.05
CA THR A 45 3.97 -12.24 -19.03
C THR A 45 4.54 -11.95 -20.41
N ASP A 46 4.06 -12.63 -21.48
CA ASP A 46 4.51 -12.38 -22.86
C ASP A 46 4.25 -10.95 -23.34
N THR A 47 3.27 -10.27 -22.75
CA THR A 47 2.98 -8.86 -23.06
C THR A 47 4.19 -7.96 -22.78
N LEU A 48 4.98 -8.31 -21.78
CA LEU A 48 6.17 -7.55 -21.36
C LEU A 48 7.35 -7.65 -22.35
N LYS A 49 7.31 -8.61 -23.29
CA LYS A 49 8.27 -8.72 -24.38
C LYS A 49 8.13 -7.59 -25.42
N HIS A 50 6.94 -6.96 -25.47
CA HIS A 50 6.64 -5.86 -26.38
C HIS A 50 6.82 -4.52 -25.67
N LYS A 51 7.82 -3.74 -26.03
CA LYS A 51 8.19 -2.48 -25.37
C LYS A 51 7.01 -1.53 -25.21
N ASN A 52 6.23 -1.30 -26.27
CA ASN A 52 5.07 -0.39 -26.24
C ASN A 52 4.00 -0.81 -25.23
N LEU A 53 3.77 -2.12 -25.06
CA LEU A 53 2.80 -2.65 -24.10
C LEU A 53 3.34 -2.60 -22.68
N LYS A 54 4.62 -2.88 -22.51
CA LYS A 54 5.32 -2.73 -21.21
C LYS A 54 5.27 -1.28 -20.74
N ASP A 55 5.57 -0.33 -21.60
CA ASP A 55 5.53 1.10 -21.28
C ASP A 55 4.09 1.54 -20.97
N PHE A 56 3.10 1.06 -21.74
CA PHE A 56 1.69 1.30 -21.45
C PHE A 56 1.29 0.80 -20.05
N ILE A 57 1.64 -0.45 -19.69
CA ILE A 57 1.32 -1.03 -18.38
C ILE A 57 1.99 -0.23 -17.27
N ASN A 58 3.26 0.14 -17.44
CA ASN A 58 4.02 0.85 -16.40
C ASN A 58 3.49 2.27 -16.15
N ASN A 59 3.04 2.96 -17.19
CA ASN A 59 2.60 4.37 -17.11
C ASN A 59 1.15 4.53 -16.65
N LYS A 60 0.35 3.44 -16.57
CA LYS A 60 -1.04 3.52 -16.10
C LYS A 60 -1.12 3.40 -14.58
N ASP A 61 -1.91 4.30 -13.97
CA ASP A 61 -2.31 4.24 -12.56
C ASP A 61 -3.49 3.26 -12.40
N SER A 62 -3.23 1.99 -12.68
CA SER A 62 -4.19 0.90 -12.58
C SER A 62 -3.60 -0.24 -11.78
N ILE A 63 -4.44 -1.03 -11.15
CA ILE A 63 -4.05 -2.29 -10.48
C ILE A 63 -3.52 -3.25 -11.54
N LYS A 64 -2.35 -3.82 -11.32
CA LYS A 64 -1.63 -4.67 -12.26
C LYS A 64 -1.58 -6.11 -11.76
N ILE A 65 -2.24 -7.02 -12.47
CA ILE A 65 -2.21 -8.45 -12.18
C ILE A 65 -1.52 -9.16 -13.33
N CYS A 66 -0.35 -9.73 -13.05
CA CYS A 66 0.45 -10.48 -14.02
C CYS A 66 0.09 -11.96 -13.99
N VAL A 67 0.04 -12.60 -15.15
CA VAL A 67 -0.25 -14.04 -15.29
C VAL A 67 0.85 -14.70 -16.12
N GLY A 68 1.36 -15.85 -15.69
CA GLY A 68 2.39 -16.56 -16.45
C GLY A 68 2.88 -17.84 -15.80
N ASN A 69 3.83 -18.52 -16.47
CA ASN A 69 4.38 -19.79 -15.99
C ASN A 69 5.48 -19.58 -14.93
N GLU A 70 6.20 -18.46 -15.00
CA GLU A 70 7.30 -18.13 -14.10
C GLU A 70 7.12 -16.75 -13.48
N LYS A 71 7.32 -16.67 -12.18
CA LYS A 71 7.29 -15.40 -11.45
C LYS A 71 8.54 -14.60 -11.75
N ASN A 72 8.40 -13.54 -12.52
CA ASN A 72 9.48 -12.63 -12.82
C ASN A 72 9.53 -11.52 -11.76
N MET A 73 10.51 -11.56 -10.86
CA MET A 73 10.62 -10.64 -9.72
C MET A 73 10.95 -9.18 -10.10
N SER A 74 11.30 -8.92 -11.35
CA SER A 74 11.72 -7.59 -11.81
C SER A 74 10.59 -6.69 -12.31
N ASN A 75 9.33 -7.13 -12.24
CA ASN A 75 8.21 -6.43 -12.84
C ASN A 75 7.34 -5.73 -11.80
N ASN A 76 6.92 -4.50 -12.14
CA ASN A 76 5.95 -3.71 -11.38
C ASN A 76 4.54 -4.27 -11.59
N TYR A 77 4.10 -5.18 -10.72
CA TYR A 77 2.72 -5.65 -10.63
C TYR A 77 2.29 -5.83 -9.17
N ASP A 78 1.00 -5.67 -8.91
CA ASP A 78 0.43 -5.76 -7.56
C ASP A 78 0.19 -7.20 -7.13
N SER A 79 -0.10 -8.10 -8.09
CA SER A 79 -0.30 -9.52 -7.85
C SER A 79 0.13 -10.37 -9.04
N TYR A 80 0.47 -11.64 -8.76
CA TYR A 80 0.88 -12.61 -9.77
C TYR A 80 0.05 -13.89 -9.66
N LEU A 81 -0.44 -14.38 -10.80
CA LEU A 81 -1.15 -15.64 -10.94
C LEU A 81 -0.33 -16.61 -11.78
N GLN A 82 0.01 -17.73 -11.19
CA GLN A 82 0.79 -18.78 -11.88
C GLN A 82 -0.11 -19.65 -12.76
N LEU A 83 0.36 -19.97 -13.95
CA LEU A 83 -0.27 -20.95 -14.83
C LEU A 83 0.37 -22.33 -14.64
N PRO A 84 -0.39 -23.44 -14.83
CA PRO A 84 -1.83 -23.49 -15.08
C PRO A 84 -2.66 -23.05 -13.86
N THR A 85 -3.87 -22.53 -14.09
CA THR A 85 -4.72 -21.98 -13.03
C THR A 85 -6.18 -22.41 -13.21
N THR A 86 -6.99 -22.23 -12.16
CA THR A 86 -8.43 -22.49 -12.19
C THR A 86 -9.24 -21.21 -12.35
N LEU A 87 -10.49 -21.34 -12.80
CA LEU A 87 -11.44 -20.23 -12.84
C LEU A 87 -11.65 -19.59 -11.47
N LYS A 88 -11.64 -20.40 -10.41
CA LYS A 88 -11.72 -19.91 -9.03
C LYS A 88 -10.53 -19.00 -8.72
N ASP A 89 -9.30 -19.43 -9.01
CA ASP A 89 -8.10 -18.64 -8.71
C ASP A 89 -8.07 -17.32 -9.50
N ILE A 90 -8.60 -17.31 -10.73
CA ILE A 90 -8.73 -16.09 -11.54
C ILE A 90 -9.68 -15.10 -10.86
N ASN A 91 -10.83 -15.55 -10.36
CA ASN A 91 -11.76 -14.70 -9.64
C ASN A 91 -11.18 -14.24 -8.29
N ASP A 92 -10.60 -15.16 -7.54
CA ASP A 92 -10.06 -14.92 -6.21
C ASP A 92 -8.89 -13.91 -6.23
N ILE A 93 -7.98 -14.01 -7.22
CA ILE A 93 -6.85 -13.07 -7.30
C ILE A 93 -7.30 -11.64 -7.58
N VAL A 94 -8.31 -11.46 -8.43
CA VAL A 94 -8.87 -10.13 -8.71
C VAL A 94 -9.55 -9.56 -7.47
N GLU A 95 -10.39 -10.33 -6.79
CA GLU A 95 -11.08 -9.90 -5.57
C GLU A 95 -10.09 -9.58 -4.44
N ASN A 96 -9.13 -10.47 -4.18
CA ASN A 96 -8.14 -10.32 -3.11
C ASN A 96 -7.19 -9.14 -3.37
N THR A 97 -6.78 -8.90 -4.63
CA THR A 97 -5.93 -7.76 -4.96
C THR A 97 -6.65 -6.44 -4.71
N ILE A 98 -7.93 -6.34 -5.12
CA ILE A 98 -8.75 -5.15 -4.85
C ILE A 98 -8.92 -4.93 -3.34
N ALA A 99 -9.27 -6.00 -2.60
CA ALA A 99 -9.47 -5.94 -1.16
C ALA A 99 -8.20 -5.46 -0.45
N LYS A 100 -7.03 -6.01 -0.83
CA LYS A 100 -5.72 -5.62 -0.29
C LYS A 100 -5.41 -4.14 -0.55
N ILE A 101 -5.63 -3.66 -1.77
CA ILE A 101 -5.35 -2.25 -2.12
C ILE A 101 -6.31 -1.30 -1.41
N LYS A 102 -7.60 -1.65 -1.32
CA LYS A 102 -8.58 -0.86 -0.55
C LYS A 102 -8.21 -0.82 0.93
N PHE A 103 -7.83 -1.95 1.50
CA PHE A 103 -7.41 -2.06 2.90
C PHE A 103 -6.19 -1.18 3.17
N ASN A 104 -5.19 -1.21 2.29
CA ASN A 104 -3.99 -0.38 2.41
C ASN A 104 -4.30 1.12 2.25
N LYS A 105 -5.17 1.51 1.30
CA LYS A 105 -5.60 2.91 1.14
C LYS A 105 -6.34 3.42 2.37
N ASN A 106 -7.25 2.63 2.93
CA ASN A 106 -8.00 3.00 4.13
C ASN A 106 -7.13 3.11 5.39
N SER A 107 -5.93 2.52 5.36
CA SER A 107 -4.97 2.54 6.46
C SER A 107 -3.90 3.62 6.32
N SER A 108 -3.94 4.39 5.23
CA SER A 108 -2.97 5.45 4.96
C SER A 108 -3.49 6.79 5.47
N ILE A 109 -2.70 7.42 6.32
CA ILE A 109 -2.97 8.75 6.88
C ILE A 109 -1.95 9.72 6.32
N HIS A 110 -2.43 10.82 5.74
CA HIS A 110 -1.57 11.90 5.27
C HIS A 110 -1.17 12.79 6.44
N LEU A 111 0.13 13.07 6.55
CA LEU A 111 0.75 13.81 7.63
C LEU A 111 1.76 14.79 7.05
N LYS A 112 1.37 16.04 6.80
CA LYS A 112 2.20 17.01 6.06
C LYS A 112 2.66 16.39 4.72
N ASP A 113 3.98 16.30 4.49
CA ASP A 113 4.57 15.68 3.29
C ASP A 113 4.72 14.16 3.39
N TYR A 114 4.22 13.55 4.46
CA TYR A 114 4.38 12.12 4.73
C TYR A 114 3.08 11.36 4.57
N VAL A 115 3.20 10.06 4.31
CA VAL A 115 2.10 9.10 4.32
C VAL A 115 2.42 7.99 5.31
N LEU A 116 1.63 7.89 6.38
CA LEU A 116 1.69 6.79 7.34
C LEU A 116 0.75 5.68 6.89
N ASN A 117 1.29 4.53 6.52
CA ASN A 117 0.53 3.30 6.33
C ASN A 117 0.60 2.46 7.60
N LYS A 118 -0.51 2.40 8.33
CA LYS A 118 -0.58 1.69 9.63
C LYS A 118 -0.42 0.19 9.49
N ASN A 119 -0.99 -0.41 8.44
CA ASN A 119 -0.97 -1.85 8.22
C ASN A 119 0.42 -2.35 7.81
N GLU A 120 1.09 -1.60 6.95
CA GLU A 120 2.47 -1.88 6.55
C GLU A 120 3.50 -1.39 7.57
N LYS A 121 3.05 -0.65 8.60
CA LYS A 121 3.91 0.01 9.59
C LYS A 121 5.00 0.83 8.90
N LYS A 122 4.60 1.66 7.95
CA LYS A 122 5.49 2.34 7.02
C LYS A 122 5.19 3.84 7.01
N LEU A 123 6.23 4.65 7.18
CA LEU A 123 6.18 6.10 6.96
C LEU A 123 6.94 6.42 5.68
N SER A 124 6.28 7.05 4.73
CA SER A 124 6.82 7.37 3.40
C SER A 124 6.85 8.88 3.17
N LYS A 125 7.86 9.36 2.44
CA LYS A 125 7.95 10.71 1.90
C LYS A 125 8.51 10.62 0.49
N LEU A 126 7.76 11.07 -0.52
CA LEU A 126 8.10 10.89 -1.94
C LEU A 126 8.31 9.39 -2.27
N GLN A 127 9.49 9.02 -2.74
CA GLN A 127 9.84 7.62 -3.07
C GLN A 127 10.54 6.88 -1.93
N ASP A 128 10.92 7.59 -0.87
CA ASP A 128 11.61 7.02 0.29
C ASP A 128 10.65 6.57 1.38
N PHE A 129 11.08 5.59 2.18
CA PHE A 129 10.31 5.13 3.32
C PHE A 129 11.19 4.59 4.46
N ILE A 130 10.59 4.54 5.66
CA ILE A 130 11.09 3.82 6.82
C ILE A 130 10.03 2.85 7.34
N LEU A 131 10.48 1.72 7.91
CA LEU A 131 9.61 0.81 8.64
C LEU A 131 9.52 1.25 10.11
N LEU A 132 8.32 1.18 10.64
CA LEU A 132 8.01 1.54 12.02
C LEU A 132 7.71 0.29 12.86
N THR A 133 7.96 0.38 14.14
CA THR A 133 7.44 -0.59 15.12
C THR A 133 5.98 -0.27 15.43
N GLU A 134 5.26 -1.22 16.03
CA GLU A 134 3.87 -1.01 16.49
C GLU A 134 3.73 0.22 17.39
N LYS A 135 4.66 0.38 18.33
CA LYS A 135 4.67 1.50 19.28
C LYS A 135 4.95 2.85 18.61
N GLU A 136 5.80 2.87 17.57
CA GLU A 136 6.03 4.07 16.77
C GLU A 136 4.79 4.45 15.96
N VAL A 137 4.04 3.47 15.42
CA VAL A 137 2.75 3.73 14.74
C VAL A 137 1.73 4.29 15.73
N GLN A 138 1.54 3.66 16.90
CA GLN A 138 0.61 4.12 17.94
C GLN A 138 0.95 5.55 18.41
N LEU A 139 2.25 5.85 18.55
CA LEU A 139 2.72 7.17 18.93
C LEU A 139 2.36 8.24 17.88
N LEU A 140 2.57 7.94 16.60
CA LEU A 140 2.20 8.85 15.51
C LEU A 140 0.68 9.03 15.40
N GLU A 141 -0.10 7.96 15.58
CA GLU A 141 -1.56 8.05 15.63
C GLU A 141 -2.05 8.93 16.79
N LEU A 142 -1.44 8.79 17.96
CA LEU A 142 -1.77 9.60 19.13
C LEU A 142 -1.53 11.09 18.83
N PHE A 143 -0.41 11.45 18.23
CA PHE A 143 -0.12 12.83 17.83
C PHE A 143 -1.10 13.35 16.77
N LEU A 144 -1.46 12.53 15.79
CA LEU A 144 -2.38 12.91 14.71
C LEU A 144 -3.80 13.18 15.22
N ASN A 145 -4.22 12.46 16.25
CA ASN A 145 -5.55 12.61 16.86
C ASN A 145 -5.61 13.77 17.87
N SER A 146 -4.48 14.45 18.12
CA SER A 146 -4.40 15.56 19.05
C SER A 146 -4.05 16.87 18.34
N ASN A 147 -4.83 17.91 18.59
CA ASN A 147 -4.55 19.26 18.12
C ASN A 147 -3.64 20.05 19.09
N LYS A 148 -3.17 19.42 20.15
CA LYS A 148 -2.36 20.05 21.21
C LYS A 148 -1.17 19.17 21.54
N SER A 149 -0.18 19.73 22.21
CA SER A 149 0.95 19.00 22.78
C SER A 149 0.46 17.95 23.78
N ILE A 150 1.04 16.78 23.77
CA ILE A 150 0.68 15.65 24.63
C ILE A 150 1.79 15.46 25.65
N SER A 151 1.42 15.44 26.95
CA SER A 151 2.36 15.24 28.03
C SER A 151 2.99 13.83 27.99
N LYS A 152 4.16 13.66 28.59
CA LYS A 152 4.86 12.36 28.68
C LYS A 152 3.98 11.30 29.35
N ASP A 153 3.28 11.66 30.41
CA ASP A 153 2.41 10.73 31.15
C ASP A 153 1.23 10.25 30.29
N ASN A 154 0.62 11.16 29.53
CA ASN A 154 -0.44 10.81 28.60
C ASN A 154 0.06 9.92 27.43
N ILE A 155 1.26 10.17 26.94
CA ILE A 155 1.89 9.32 25.94
C ILE A 155 2.17 7.93 26.53
N LEU A 156 2.73 7.86 27.73
CA LEU A 156 3.08 6.62 28.42
C LEU A 156 1.82 5.75 28.64
N SER A 157 0.76 6.34 29.17
CA SER A 157 -0.50 5.63 29.43
C SER A 157 -1.19 5.20 28.13
N SER A 158 -1.25 6.07 27.13
CA SER A 158 -1.99 5.78 25.87
C SER A 158 -1.29 4.77 24.96
N VAL A 159 0.04 4.79 24.90
CA VAL A 159 0.82 3.94 23.99
C VAL A 159 1.32 2.67 24.69
N TRP A 160 1.72 2.74 25.96
CA TRP A 160 2.29 1.59 26.67
C TRP A 160 1.35 0.98 27.71
N ASN A 161 0.21 1.61 28.00
CA ASN A 161 -0.73 1.19 29.04
C ASN A 161 -0.09 1.11 30.44
N TYR A 162 0.94 1.92 30.69
CA TYR A 162 1.57 2.00 32.01
C TYR A 162 0.90 3.05 32.88
N SER A 163 0.90 2.83 34.20
CA SER A 163 0.47 3.86 35.16
C SER A 163 1.44 5.05 35.16
N SER A 164 0.96 6.21 35.60
CA SER A 164 1.75 7.45 35.69
C SER A 164 2.98 7.36 36.61
N GLU A 165 3.08 6.29 37.41
CA GLU A 165 4.25 6.02 38.28
C GLU A 165 5.40 5.33 37.55
N ALA A 166 5.18 4.89 36.27
CA ALA A 166 6.24 4.29 35.49
C ALA A 166 7.18 5.37 34.94
N ASP A 167 8.43 4.97 34.70
CA ASP A 167 9.51 5.86 34.27
C ASP A 167 9.23 6.49 32.91
N THR A 168 9.05 7.82 32.86
CA THR A 168 8.83 8.61 31.65
C THR A 168 10.05 8.63 30.72
N HIS A 169 11.25 8.17 31.17
CA HIS A 169 12.41 8.00 30.29
C HIS A 169 12.16 7.02 29.14
N THR A 170 11.20 6.10 29.30
CA THR A 170 10.74 5.23 28.21
C THR A 170 10.24 6.06 27.02
N VAL A 171 9.37 7.05 27.27
CA VAL A 171 8.81 7.93 26.22
C VAL A 171 9.92 8.72 25.51
N GLU A 172 10.83 9.32 26.28
CA GLU A 172 11.93 10.12 25.73
C GLU A 172 12.83 9.27 24.82
N THR A 173 13.16 8.06 25.25
CA THR A 173 13.99 7.13 24.48
C THR A 173 13.32 6.74 23.15
N HIS A 174 12.02 6.43 23.18
CA HIS A 174 11.29 6.06 21.97
C HIS A 174 11.14 7.25 20.99
N ILE A 175 10.83 8.44 21.51
CA ILE A 175 10.77 9.66 20.68
C ILE A 175 12.14 9.99 20.10
N TYR A 176 13.21 9.89 20.86
CA TYR A 176 14.56 10.10 20.37
C TYR A 176 14.91 9.14 19.22
N ARG A 177 14.64 7.84 19.39
CA ARG A 177 14.89 6.83 18.37
C ARG A 177 14.06 7.07 17.10
N LEU A 178 12.80 7.45 17.25
CA LEU A 178 11.93 7.76 16.12
C LEU A 178 12.39 9.03 15.39
N ARG A 179 12.72 10.11 16.11
CA ARG A 179 13.32 11.31 15.52
C ARG A 179 14.59 10.99 14.75
N LYS A 180 15.50 10.22 15.35
CA LYS A 180 16.74 9.82 14.68
C LYS A 180 16.47 9.04 13.41
N LYS A 181 15.57 8.05 13.45
CA LYS A 181 15.17 7.27 12.27
C LYS A 181 14.63 8.15 11.12
N ILE A 182 13.83 9.15 11.46
CA ILE A 182 13.24 10.11 10.50
C ILE A 182 14.32 11.06 9.96
N SER A 183 15.13 11.63 10.83
CA SER A 183 16.24 12.52 10.44
C SER A 183 17.27 11.82 9.57
N ASP A 184 17.67 10.61 9.92
CA ASP A 184 18.67 9.84 9.15
C ASP A 184 18.19 9.59 7.72
N LYS A 185 16.91 9.27 7.53
CA LYS A 185 16.35 8.93 6.21
C LYS A 185 15.86 10.14 5.43
N PHE A 186 15.11 11.03 6.07
CA PHE A 186 14.40 12.12 5.37
C PHE A 186 15.03 13.50 5.58
N LYS A 187 16.09 13.59 6.40
CA LYS A 187 16.75 14.84 6.78
C LYS A 187 15.81 15.86 7.41
N ASP A 188 14.85 15.37 8.21
CA ASP A 188 13.84 16.18 8.88
C ASP A 188 13.97 16.06 10.41
N ASP A 189 14.62 17.05 11.01
CA ASP A 189 14.84 17.11 12.46
C ASP A 189 13.65 17.75 13.20
N LYS A 190 12.66 18.28 12.45
CA LYS A 190 11.52 19.01 13.03
C LYS A 190 10.20 18.24 12.88
N PHE A 191 10.26 16.97 12.58
CA PHE A 191 9.06 16.14 12.40
C PHE A 191 8.26 16.01 13.71
N ILE A 192 8.92 15.72 14.84
CA ILE A 192 8.30 15.73 16.16
C ILE A 192 8.91 16.89 16.95
N LEU A 193 8.07 17.79 17.42
CA LEU A 193 8.48 18.94 18.22
C LEU A 193 8.13 18.73 19.70
N ASN A 194 8.69 19.57 20.55
CA ASN A 194 8.33 19.60 21.97
C ASN A 194 8.31 21.04 22.50
N ASN A 195 7.45 21.26 23.47
CA ASN A 195 7.37 22.48 24.28
C ASN A 195 7.27 22.10 25.76
N LYS A 196 6.95 23.09 26.61
CA LYS A 196 6.78 22.88 28.07
C LYS A 196 5.62 21.93 28.43
N ASP A 197 4.62 21.80 27.53
CA ASP A 197 3.42 20.98 27.77
C ASP A 197 3.57 19.56 27.22
N GLY A 198 4.61 19.25 26.42
CA GLY A 198 4.86 17.93 25.88
C GLY A 198 5.30 17.91 24.42
N TYR A 199 4.91 16.85 23.68
CA TYR A 199 5.31 16.59 22.28
C TYR A 199 4.15 16.76 21.32
N TYR A 200 4.46 17.15 20.07
CA TYR A 200 3.48 17.36 19.00
C TYR A 200 4.13 17.23 17.61
N LEU A 201 3.32 17.14 16.55
CA LEU A 201 3.74 17.10 15.13
C LEU A 201 3.61 18.45 14.45
#